data_05587ff82186f8e676f24f99433fbce4
#
_entry.id   05587ff82186f8e676f24f99433fbce4
#
_cell.length_a   1.000
_cell.length_b   1.000
_cell.length_c   1.000
_cell.angle_alpha   90.00
_cell.angle_beta   90.00
_cell.angle_gamma   90.00
#
_symmetry.space_group_name_H-M   'P 1'
#
loop_
_entity.id
_entity.type
_entity.pdbx_description
1 polymer ?
#
loop_
_entity_poly.entity_id
_entity_poly.type
_entity_poly.pdbx_seq_one_letter_code
_entity_poly.pdbx_strand_id
1 'polypeptide(L)'
;MSDKRQDYISWDEYFMAVAKLAGMRSKDPNTQVGACIVSEDNKILSMGYNGFPRGCSDNEFPWAREGEMLDTKYVYTVHSELNAILNFRGGSLEGAKLYVSLFPCNECAKAIIQSGIRTVIYDCDKYSGTDPVIASKKMLDAAGVKYRKYEPTNRELIITV
;
A
#
# COMPACT_ATOMS: atom_id res chain seq x y z
N MET A 1 21.27 3.73 -37.09
CA MET A 1 21.04 3.29 -35.70
C MET A 1 19.57 3.53 -35.38
N SER A 2 18.86 2.57 -34.82
CA SER A 2 17.50 2.78 -34.34
C SER A 2 17.55 3.46 -32.96
N ASP A 3 16.68 4.45 -32.73
CA ASP A 3 16.55 5.10 -31.43
C ASP A 3 15.92 4.12 -30.43
N LYS A 4 16.21 4.36 -29.14
CA LYS A 4 15.56 3.58 -28.07
C LYS A 4 14.04 3.81 -28.09
N ARG A 5 13.28 2.83 -27.66
CA ARG A 5 11.83 2.97 -27.44
C ARG A 5 11.55 4.16 -26.51
N GLN A 6 10.56 5.00 -26.84
CA GLN A 6 10.24 6.22 -26.10
C GLN A 6 8.98 6.08 -25.21
N ASP A 7 8.13 5.08 -25.48
CA ASP A 7 6.83 4.89 -24.85
C ASP A 7 6.85 3.93 -23.64
N TYR A 8 8.04 3.68 -23.07
CA TYR A 8 8.14 2.88 -21.85
C TYR A 8 7.60 3.64 -20.63
N ILE A 9 7.06 2.88 -19.66
CA ILE A 9 6.52 3.45 -18.42
C ILE A 9 7.62 3.92 -17.48
N SER A 10 7.33 4.96 -16.69
CA SER A 10 8.23 5.45 -15.65
C SER A 10 8.30 4.47 -14.46
N TRP A 11 9.29 4.65 -13.59
CA TRP A 11 9.38 3.89 -12.34
C TRP A 11 8.15 4.10 -11.45
N ASP A 12 7.65 5.33 -11.34
CA ASP A 12 6.45 5.63 -10.56
C ASP A 12 5.20 4.96 -11.14
N GLU A 13 5.01 5.01 -12.47
CA GLU A 13 3.92 4.29 -13.14
C GLU A 13 4.03 2.77 -12.89
N TYR A 14 5.23 2.22 -13.03
CA TYR A 14 5.47 0.79 -12.84
C TYR A 14 5.12 0.35 -11.40
N PHE A 15 5.69 1.01 -10.40
CA PHE A 15 5.48 0.60 -9.01
C PHE A 15 4.07 0.89 -8.50
N MET A 16 3.45 1.99 -8.92
CA MET A 16 2.06 2.26 -8.58
C MET A 16 1.12 1.27 -9.29
N ALA A 17 1.40 0.89 -10.54
CA ALA A 17 0.64 -0.14 -11.24
C ALA A 17 0.75 -1.50 -10.55
N VAL A 18 1.94 -1.89 -10.07
CA VAL A 18 2.13 -3.11 -9.28
C VAL A 18 1.35 -3.06 -7.97
N ALA A 19 1.36 -1.93 -7.26
CA ALA A 19 0.54 -1.76 -6.05
C ALA A 19 -0.95 -1.92 -6.36
N LYS A 20 -1.44 -1.28 -7.41
CA LYS A 20 -2.85 -1.41 -7.85
C LYS A 20 -3.19 -2.85 -8.27
N LEU A 21 -2.30 -3.51 -9.00
CA LEU A 21 -2.45 -4.92 -9.38
C LEU A 21 -2.55 -5.83 -8.14
N ALA A 22 -1.70 -5.61 -7.13
CA ALA A 22 -1.79 -6.34 -5.86
C ALA A 22 -3.15 -6.13 -5.20
N GLY A 23 -3.67 -4.89 -5.20
CA GLY A 23 -5.00 -4.56 -4.68
C GLY A 23 -6.14 -5.33 -5.34
N MET A 24 -6.00 -5.72 -6.61
CA MET A 24 -7.00 -6.54 -7.31
C MET A 24 -7.16 -7.94 -6.71
N ARG A 25 -6.22 -8.38 -5.86
CA ARG A 25 -6.34 -9.61 -5.09
C ARG A 25 -7.20 -9.47 -3.84
N SER A 26 -7.50 -8.26 -3.39
CA SER A 26 -8.34 -8.03 -2.21
C SER A 26 -9.77 -8.49 -2.45
N LYS A 27 -10.32 -9.23 -1.49
CA LYS A 27 -11.71 -9.68 -1.49
C LYS A 27 -12.64 -8.74 -0.73
N ASP A 28 -12.11 -7.64 -0.20
CA ASP A 28 -12.94 -6.62 0.46
C ASP A 28 -13.93 -6.02 -0.54
N PRO A 29 -15.25 -6.14 -0.31
CA PRO A 29 -16.25 -5.66 -1.25
C PRO A 29 -16.31 -4.13 -1.34
N ASN A 30 -15.71 -3.41 -0.38
CA ASN A 30 -15.84 -1.95 -0.29
C ASN A 30 -14.57 -1.22 -0.76
N THR A 31 -13.40 -1.67 -0.32
CA THR A 31 -12.13 -0.96 -0.59
C THR A 31 -11.01 -1.95 -0.81
N GLN A 32 -10.49 -2.01 -2.02
CA GLN A 32 -9.34 -2.82 -2.39
C GLN A 32 -8.10 -1.94 -2.39
N VAL A 33 -7.14 -2.24 -1.52
CA VAL A 33 -5.89 -1.49 -1.37
C VAL A 33 -4.72 -2.40 -1.66
N GLY A 34 -3.76 -1.88 -2.41
CA GLY A 34 -2.52 -2.57 -2.69
C GLY A 34 -1.30 -1.74 -2.32
N ALA A 35 -0.22 -2.44 -1.98
CA ALA A 35 1.06 -1.85 -1.61
C ALA A 35 2.21 -2.58 -2.27
N CYS A 36 3.24 -1.82 -2.66
CA CYS A 36 4.48 -2.33 -3.23
C CYS A 36 5.67 -1.67 -2.54
N ILE A 37 6.54 -2.47 -1.94
CA ILE A 37 7.77 -2.00 -1.29
C ILE A 37 8.92 -2.16 -2.28
N VAL A 38 9.70 -1.09 -2.44
CA VAL A 38 10.77 -0.98 -3.43
C VAL A 38 12.04 -0.49 -2.74
N SER A 39 13.18 -1.07 -3.08
CA SER A 39 14.48 -0.59 -2.60
C SER A 39 14.86 0.76 -3.20
N GLU A 40 15.87 1.42 -2.64
CA GLU A 40 16.40 2.68 -3.19
C GLU A 40 16.88 2.54 -4.65
N ASP A 41 17.40 1.37 -5.01
CA ASP A 41 17.85 1.05 -6.36
C ASP A 41 16.77 0.44 -7.26
N ASN A 42 15.49 0.69 -6.95
CA ASN A 42 14.33 0.34 -7.75
C ASN A 42 14.10 -1.16 -7.97
N LYS A 43 14.36 -1.97 -6.97
CA LYS A 43 13.99 -3.40 -6.97
C LYS A 43 12.75 -3.62 -6.11
N ILE A 44 11.77 -4.35 -6.63
CA ILE A 44 10.59 -4.74 -5.87
C ILE A 44 11.02 -5.75 -4.79
N LEU A 45 10.75 -5.41 -3.53
CA LEU A 45 11.09 -6.22 -2.38
C LEU A 45 9.92 -7.05 -1.89
N SER A 46 8.71 -6.47 -1.90
CA SER A 46 7.50 -7.12 -1.41
C SER A 46 6.26 -6.42 -1.92
N MET A 47 5.14 -7.12 -1.85
CA MET A 47 3.81 -6.61 -2.18
C MET A 47 2.80 -7.08 -1.14
N GLY A 48 1.72 -6.33 -0.98
CA GLY A 48 0.61 -6.68 -0.10
C GLY A 48 -0.71 -6.11 -0.60
N TYR A 49 -1.79 -6.70 -0.14
CA TYR A 49 -3.15 -6.22 -0.32
C TYR A 49 -3.94 -6.46 0.98
N ASN A 50 -5.03 -5.74 1.18
CA ASN A 50 -5.82 -5.87 2.39
C ASN A 50 -6.67 -7.14 2.39
N GLY A 51 -6.75 -7.80 3.54
CA GLY A 51 -7.49 -9.05 3.71
C GLY A 51 -7.41 -9.57 5.14
N PHE A 52 -8.08 -10.68 5.40
CA PHE A 52 -8.02 -11.34 6.70
C PHE A 52 -6.70 -12.07 6.90
N PRO A 53 -6.29 -12.30 8.16
CA PRO A 53 -5.10 -13.07 8.48
C PRO A 53 -5.14 -14.48 7.91
N ARG A 54 -3.97 -15.04 7.68
CA ARG A 54 -3.85 -16.42 7.20
C ARG A 54 -4.57 -17.38 8.16
N GLY A 55 -5.42 -18.24 7.61
CA GLY A 55 -6.24 -19.18 8.37
C GLY A 55 -7.60 -18.65 8.80
N CYS A 56 -7.85 -17.34 8.63
CA CYS A 56 -9.18 -16.74 8.83
C CYS A 56 -9.95 -16.79 7.51
N SER A 57 -11.04 -17.55 7.49
CA SER A 57 -11.83 -17.76 6.27
C SER A 57 -12.53 -16.48 5.82
N ASP A 58 -12.40 -16.13 4.54
CA ASP A 58 -13.10 -15.00 3.93
C ASP A 58 -14.63 -15.14 3.95
N ASN A 59 -15.14 -16.37 4.16
CA ASN A 59 -16.57 -16.66 4.23
C ASN A 59 -17.11 -16.66 5.66
N GLU A 60 -16.26 -16.70 6.66
CA GLU A 60 -16.65 -16.81 8.09
C GLU A 60 -16.48 -15.49 8.84
N PHE A 61 -15.53 -14.65 8.42
CA PHE A 61 -15.27 -13.36 9.02
C PHE A 61 -16.10 -12.26 8.36
N PRO A 62 -16.52 -11.21 9.12
CA PRO A 62 -17.43 -10.18 8.61
C PRO A 62 -16.71 -9.19 7.68
N TRP A 63 -17.33 -8.88 6.55
CA TRP A 63 -16.93 -7.78 5.66
C TRP A 63 -17.71 -6.49 5.89
N ALA A 64 -18.66 -6.48 6.82
CA ALA A 64 -19.50 -5.33 7.12
C ALA A 64 -18.68 -4.12 7.58
N ARG A 65 -19.19 -2.92 7.28
CA ARG A 65 -18.61 -1.64 7.71
C ARG A 65 -19.35 -1.05 8.91
N GLU A 66 -20.58 -1.49 9.14
CA GLU A 66 -21.48 -0.97 10.16
C GLU A 66 -21.94 -2.12 11.05
N GLY A 67 -22.15 -1.84 12.33
CA GLY A 67 -22.52 -2.81 13.34
C GLY A 67 -21.67 -2.69 14.60
N GLU A 68 -21.81 -3.66 15.50
CA GLU A 68 -20.94 -3.79 16.65
C GLU A 68 -19.49 -4.05 16.20
N MET A 69 -18.51 -3.65 17.01
CA MET A 69 -17.10 -3.74 16.63
C MET A 69 -16.71 -5.13 16.11
N LEU A 70 -17.15 -6.18 16.78
CA LEU A 70 -16.82 -7.57 16.42
C LEU A 70 -17.56 -8.08 15.17
N ASP A 71 -18.60 -7.38 14.74
CA ASP A 71 -19.37 -7.72 13.54
C ASP A 71 -18.90 -6.93 12.31
N THR A 72 -17.82 -6.18 12.45
CA THR A 72 -17.23 -5.40 11.34
C THR A 72 -15.84 -5.91 10.97
N LYS A 73 -15.45 -5.65 9.73
CA LYS A 73 -14.12 -6.04 9.21
C LYS A 73 -12.94 -5.35 9.91
N TYR A 74 -13.16 -4.21 10.56
CA TYR A 74 -12.10 -3.31 10.99
C TYR A 74 -11.16 -3.89 12.05
N VAL A 75 -11.62 -4.79 12.89
CA VAL A 75 -10.80 -5.45 13.91
C VAL A 75 -10.07 -6.68 13.39
N TYR A 76 -10.40 -7.15 12.19
CA TYR A 76 -9.86 -8.39 11.63
C TYR A 76 -8.97 -8.17 10.40
N THR A 77 -9.20 -7.10 9.63
CA THR A 77 -8.49 -6.88 8.37
C THR A 77 -7.06 -6.43 8.60
N VAL A 78 -6.12 -7.13 7.99
CA VAL A 78 -4.72 -6.69 7.85
C VAL A 78 -4.64 -5.79 6.63
N HIS A 79 -4.14 -4.57 6.80
CA HIS A 79 -4.01 -3.61 5.70
C HIS A 79 -2.87 -3.99 4.74
N SER A 80 -2.95 -3.47 3.54
CA SER A 80 -2.00 -3.79 2.46
C SER A 80 -0.55 -3.48 2.81
N GLU A 81 -0.29 -2.37 3.50
CA GLU A 81 1.03 -1.94 3.90
C GLU A 81 1.64 -2.90 4.92
N LEU A 82 0.87 -3.27 5.93
CA LEU A 82 1.32 -4.23 6.94
C LEU A 82 1.55 -5.61 6.29
N ASN A 83 0.67 -6.05 5.39
CA ASN A 83 0.87 -7.29 4.65
C ASN A 83 2.15 -7.23 3.80
N ALA A 84 2.44 -6.13 3.12
CA ALA A 84 3.67 -5.98 2.35
C ALA A 84 4.91 -6.08 3.25
N ILE A 85 4.89 -5.43 4.43
CA ILE A 85 5.99 -5.51 5.41
C ILE A 85 6.16 -6.95 5.93
N LEU A 86 5.08 -7.60 6.33
CA LEU A 86 5.11 -8.97 6.86
C LEU A 86 5.44 -10.04 5.81
N ASN A 87 5.14 -9.79 4.55
CA ASN A 87 5.48 -10.68 3.44
C ASN A 87 6.96 -10.60 3.03
N PHE A 88 7.66 -9.54 3.43
CA PHE A 88 9.07 -9.41 3.13
C PHE A 88 9.89 -10.45 3.91
N ARG A 89 10.67 -11.24 3.19
CA ARG A 89 11.52 -12.31 3.72
C ARG A 89 13.02 -12.06 3.53
N GLY A 90 13.38 -10.83 3.15
CA GLY A 90 14.77 -10.43 2.97
C GLY A 90 15.45 -9.93 4.26
N GLY A 91 16.56 -9.23 4.11
CA GLY A 91 17.36 -8.74 5.22
C GLY A 91 16.79 -7.51 5.89
N SER A 92 16.55 -6.41 5.15
CA SER A 92 16.17 -5.12 5.72
C SER A 92 15.30 -4.32 4.75
N LEU A 93 14.35 -3.57 5.30
CA LEU A 93 13.56 -2.56 4.58
C LEU A 93 14.09 -1.13 4.81
N GLU A 94 15.23 -0.98 5.49
CA GLU A 94 15.82 0.33 5.77
C GLU A 94 16.05 1.11 4.47
N GLY A 95 15.59 2.35 4.44
CA GLY A 95 15.69 3.23 3.27
C GLY A 95 14.69 2.94 2.14
N ALA A 96 13.88 1.89 2.23
CA ALA A 96 12.93 1.51 1.18
C ALA A 96 11.84 2.56 0.94
N LYS A 97 11.21 2.45 -0.22
CA LYS A 97 10.04 3.22 -0.66
C LYS A 97 8.81 2.34 -0.63
N LEU A 98 7.67 2.89 -0.19
CA LEU A 98 6.37 2.24 -0.23
C LEU A 98 5.46 2.97 -1.22
N TYR A 99 5.00 2.26 -2.24
CA TYR A 99 3.93 2.69 -3.13
C TYR A 99 2.62 2.07 -2.63
N VAL A 100 1.60 2.89 -2.43
CA VAL A 100 0.32 2.44 -1.88
C VAL A 100 -0.86 3.15 -2.54
N SER A 101 -1.93 2.43 -2.82
CA SER A 101 -3.09 3.01 -3.51
C SER A 101 -3.94 3.93 -2.61
N LEU A 102 -3.85 3.79 -1.28
CA LEU A 102 -4.54 4.62 -0.30
C LEU A 102 -3.57 5.04 0.81
N PHE A 103 -3.63 6.32 1.24
CA PHE A 103 -2.73 6.85 2.27
C PHE A 103 -2.80 6.01 3.56
N PRO A 104 -1.65 5.67 4.18
CA PRO A 104 -1.58 4.81 5.35
C PRO A 104 -2.31 5.39 6.58
N CYS A 105 -3.04 4.55 7.29
CA CYS A 105 -3.60 4.90 8.59
C CYS A 105 -2.51 4.94 9.68
N ASN A 106 -2.88 5.36 10.89
CA ASN A 106 -1.97 5.45 12.03
C ASN A 106 -1.30 4.11 12.39
N GLU A 107 -2.01 2.98 12.28
CA GLU A 107 -1.44 1.67 12.58
C GLU A 107 -0.36 1.28 11.55
N CYS A 108 -0.67 1.49 10.26
CA CYS A 108 0.30 1.24 9.20
C CYS A 108 1.50 2.20 9.26
N ALA A 109 1.29 3.46 9.63
CA ALA A 109 2.38 4.41 9.81
C ALA A 109 3.39 3.95 10.86
N LYS A 110 2.94 3.38 11.98
CA LYS A 110 3.82 2.79 13.01
C LYS A 110 4.67 1.67 12.43
N ALA A 111 4.06 0.76 11.68
CA ALA A 111 4.78 -0.35 11.05
C ALA A 111 5.78 0.13 9.97
N ILE A 112 5.40 1.12 9.17
CA ILE A 112 6.26 1.75 8.15
C ILE A 112 7.50 2.34 8.81
N ILE A 113 7.33 3.13 9.86
CA ILE A 113 8.44 3.77 10.58
C ILE A 113 9.36 2.72 11.20
N GLN A 114 8.79 1.73 11.91
CA GLN A 114 9.57 0.70 12.60
C GLN A 114 10.31 -0.25 11.65
N SER A 115 9.81 -0.43 10.43
CA SER A 115 10.48 -1.24 9.41
C SER A 115 11.65 -0.54 8.70
N GLY A 116 11.81 0.78 8.91
CA GLY A 116 12.87 1.56 8.28
C GLY A 116 12.53 2.12 6.90
N ILE A 117 11.29 1.99 6.43
CA ILE A 117 10.83 2.62 5.19
C ILE A 117 10.90 4.14 5.36
N ARG A 118 11.46 4.85 4.36
CA ARG A 118 11.73 6.29 4.43
C ARG A 118 10.92 7.16 3.49
N THR A 119 10.22 6.55 2.55
CA THR A 119 9.40 7.29 1.58
C THR A 119 8.09 6.56 1.31
N VAL A 120 6.99 7.30 1.32
CA VAL A 120 5.64 6.81 0.96
C VAL A 120 5.15 7.58 -0.27
N ILE A 121 4.79 6.86 -1.33
CA ILE A 121 4.15 7.41 -2.52
C ILE A 121 2.72 6.87 -2.56
N TYR A 122 1.73 7.75 -2.42
CA TYR A 122 0.32 7.35 -2.32
C TYR A 122 -0.51 7.91 -3.47
N ASP A 123 -1.51 7.14 -3.91
CA ASP A 123 -2.41 7.54 -5.00
C ASP A 123 -3.61 8.35 -4.48
N CYS A 124 -4.27 7.89 -3.43
CA CYS A 124 -5.48 8.49 -2.89
C CYS A 124 -5.31 8.84 -1.40
N ASP A 125 -5.85 9.98 -0.98
CA ASP A 125 -5.89 10.46 0.41
C ASP A 125 -7.30 10.91 0.81
N LYS A 126 -8.30 10.13 0.43
CA LYS A 126 -9.72 10.48 0.66
C LYS A 126 -10.10 10.57 2.14
N TYR A 127 -9.28 10.04 3.04
CA TYR A 127 -9.50 10.07 4.49
C TYR A 127 -8.61 11.08 5.22
N SER A 128 -8.02 12.05 4.52
CA SER A 128 -7.04 13.01 5.06
C SER A 128 -7.51 13.80 6.29
N GLY A 129 -8.81 14.03 6.42
CA GLY A 129 -9.41 14.75 7.56
C GLY A 129 -9.76 13.88 8.77
N THR A 130 -9.51 12.56 8.72
CA THR A 130 -9.81 11.66 9.83
C THR A 130 -8.66 11.59 10.83
N ASP A 131 -8.99 11.35 12.12
CA ASP A 131 -7.98 11.23 13.16
C ASP A 131 -6.88 10.20 12.87
N PRO A 132 -7.17 9.00 12.33
CA PRO A 132 -6.14 8.04 11.99
C PRO A 132 -5.13 8.57 10.96
N VAL A 133 -5.58 9.31 9.95
CA VAL A 133 -4.69 9.87 8.91
C VAL A 133 -3.93 11.09 9.44
N ILE A 134 -4.57 11.93 10.24
CA ILE A 134 -3.90 13.06 10.91
C ILE A 134 -2.78 12.54 11.83
N ALA A 135 -3.06 11.52 12.65
CA ALA A 135 -2.06 10.88 13.50
C ALA A 135 -0.94 10.22 12.70
N SER A 136 -1.28 9.56 11.58
CA SER A 136 -0.31 8.99 10.64
C SER A 136 0.68 10.05 10.15
N LYS A 137 0.18 11.17 9.62
CA LYS A 137 1.02 12.27 9.13
C LYS A 137 1.92 12.85 10.22
N LYS A 138 1.38 13.07 11.43
CA LYS A 138 2.18 13.55 12.57
C LYS A 138 3.34 12.62 12.90
N MET A 139 3.10 11.31 12.90
CA MET A 139 4.16 10.33 13.19
C MET A 139 5.18 10.24 12.05
N LEU A 140 4.73 10.22 10.80
CA LEU A 140 5.63 10.18 9.63
C LEU A 140 6.52 11.43 9.60
N ASP A 141 5.96 12.62 9.85
CA ASP A 141 6.71 13.88 9.91
C ASP A 141 7.74 13.85 11.04
N ALA A 142 7.33 13.44 12.24
CA ALA A 142 8.23 13.35 13.40
C ALA A 142 9.38 12.36 13.18
N ALA A 143 9.12 11.26 12.48
CA ALA A 143 10.13 10.24 12.17
C ALA A 143 10.99 10.58 10.94
N GLY A 144 10.71 11.68 10.24
CA GLY A 144 11.43 12.08 9.02
C GLY A 144 11.12 11.20 7.81
N VAL A 145 10.00 10.48 7.82
CA VAL A 145 9.52 9.71 6.67
C VAL A 145 8.85 10.68 5.70
N LYS A 146 9.37 10.76 4.48
CA LYS A 146 8.81 11.62 3.44
C LYS A 146 7.61 10.93 2.80
N TYR A 147 6.60 11.73 2.43
CA TYR A 147 5.47 11.22 1.66
C TYR A 147 5.07 12.23 0.59
N ARG A 148 4.67 11.70 -0.56
CA ARG A 148 4.17 12.50 -1.68
C ARG A 148 3.03 11.79 -2.38
N LYS A 149 2.15 12.60 -2.98
CA LYS A 149 1.11 12.07 -3.84
C LYS A 149 1.71 11.60 -5.16
N TYR A 150 1.24 10.45 -5.64
CA TYR A 150 1.51 10.00 -7.00
C TYR A 150 0.82 10.96 -7.99
N GLU A 151 1.52 11.36 -9.02
CA GLU A 151 1.00 12.21 -10.09
C GLU A 151 0.54 11.32 -11.25
N PRO A 152 -0.79 11.12 -11.44
CA PRO A 152 -1.30 10.26 -12.51
C PRO A 152 -0.93 10.83 -13.88
N THR A 153 -0.43 9.97 -14.76
CA THR A 153 -0.11 10.33 -16.15
C THR A 153 -1.29 10.12 -17.09
N ASN A 154 -2.41 9.58 -16.57
CA ASN A 154 -3.59 9.17 -17.33
C ASN A 154 -3.29 8.12 -18.42
N ARG A 155 -2.14 7.45 -18.32
CA ARG A 155 -1.80 6.34 -19.19
C ARG A 155 -2.58 5.11 -18.75
N GLU A 156 -3.27 4.51 -19.67
CA GLU A 156 -3.92 3.22 -19.47
C GLU A 156 -2.94 2.09 -19.76
N LEU A 157 -2.82 1.15 -18.82
CA LEU A 157 -2.00 -0.05 -18.98
C LEU A 157 -2.93 -1.26 -19.10
N ILE A 158 -2.94 -1.90 -20.27
CA ILE A 158 -3.76 -3.07 -20.55
C ILE A 158 -2.85 -4.30 -20.62
N ILE A 159 -3.13 -5.30 -19.79
CA ILE A 159 -2.41 -6.57 -19.76
C ILE A 159 -3.44 -7.68 -19.94
N THR A 160 -3.24 -8.50 -20.96
CA THR A 160 -4.02 -9.71 -21.17
C THR A 160 -3.27 -10.89 -20.52
N VAL A 161 -3.97 -11.65 -19.68
CA VAL A 161 -3.44 -12.80 -18.94
C VAL A 161 -4.14 -14.10 -19.34
#